data_e15fb57799ea511fbea2c25ceb6d4570
#
_entry.id   e15fb57799ea511fbea2c25ceb6d4570
#
_cell.length_a   1.000
_cell.length_b   1.000
_cell.length_c   1.000
_cell.angle_alpha   90.00
_cell.angle_beta   90.00
_cell.angle_gamma   90.00
#
_symmetry.space_group_name_H-M   'P 1'
#
loop_
_entity.id
_entity.type
_entity.pdbx_description
1 polymer ?
#
loop_
_entity_poly.entity_id
_entity_poly.type
_entity_poly.pdbx_seq_one_letter_code
_entity_poly.pdbx_strand_id
1 'polypeptide(L)'
;HKAARVLIEYNGMWQLKNLYDNLPASWIVYQEFMFADAATFLAYNANMRGLVVDKLTGCELVVFNRFTRDMDKMAFHKIVRGVSRRPDIAYEYVSGDVEYDEIEDPLPFDIDAPVIEIGDDDYALWYRDLSEETKKYDGKTVEYKGLAAVNPRMKPGTFFFGRQLMTCCVEDIQFA
;
A
#
# COMPACT_ATOMS: atom_id res chain seq x y z
N HIS A 1 33.89 -13.46 -4.80
CA HIS A 1 32.68 -14.12 -5.31
C HIS A 1 31.73 -13.04 -5.86
N LYS A 2 31.35 -13.14 -7.13
CA LYS A 2 30.29 -12.32 -7.69
C LYS A 2 28.96 -13.01 -7.38
N ALA A 3 28.25 -12.62 -6.33
CA ALA A 3 26.90 -13.10 -6.08
C ALA A 3 25.96 -12.49 -7.13
N ALA A 4 25.15 -13.33 -7.78
CA ALA A 4 24.12 -12.87 -8.73
C ALA A 4 22.82 -12.43 -8.01
N ARG A 5 22.58 -12.96 -6.81
CA ARG A 5 21.43 -12.65 -5.95
C ARG A 5 21.87 -12.64 -4.50
N VAL A 6 21.26 -11.76 -3.71
CA VAL A 6 21.45 -11.63 -2.27
C VAL A 6 20.07 -11.63 -1.61
N LEU A 7 19.90 -12.44 -0.58
CA LEU A 7 18.73 -12.40 0.28
C LEU A 7 19.12 -11.63 1.55
N ILE A 8 18.30 -10.68 1.93
CA ILE A 8 18.50 -9.86 3.12
C ILE A 8 17.32 -10.12 4.06
N GLU A 9 17.59 -10.73 5.21
CA GLU A 9 16.67 -10.72 6.33
C GLU A 9 16.83 -9.40 7.07
N TYR A 10 15.79 -8.57 6.98
CA TYR A 10 15.82 -7.23 7.56
C TYR A 10 15.01 -7.15 8.84
N ASN A 11 15.53 -6.42 9.81
CA ASN A 11 14.86 -6.27 11.10
C ASN A 11 13.54 -5.51 10.94
N GLY A 12 12.42 -6.16 11.32
CA GLY A 12 11.07 -5.62 11.21
C GLY A 12 10.84 -4.32 12.00
N MET A 13 11.66 -4.02 13.00
CA MET A 13 11.58 -2.79 13.82
C MET A 13 12.29 -1.59 13.19
N TRP A 14 13.01 -1.77 12.08
CA TRP A 14 13.72 -0.70 11.40
C TRP A 14 12.95 -0.26 10.15
N GLN A 15 12.97 1.04 9.86
CA GLN A 15 12.37 1.59 8.63
C GLN A 15 13.14 1.14 7.39
N LEU A 16 12.43 0.79 6.32
CA LEU A 16 13.03 0.36 5.04
C LEU A 16 13.92 1.42 4.42
N LYS A 17 13.61 2.70 4.64
CA LYS A 17 14.48 3.80 4.21
C LYS A 17 15.94 3.60 4.65
N ASN A 18 16.18 3.11 5.86
CA ASN A 18 17.54 2.85 6.34
C ASN A 18 18.25 1.77 5.54
N LEU A 19 17.52 0.77 5.03
CA LEU A 19 18.07 -0.24 4.15
C LEU A 19 18.41 0.38 2.79
N TYR A 20 17.44 1.06 2.16
CA TYR A 20 17.61 1.62 0.82
C TYR A 20 18.74 2.65 0.75
N ASP A 21 18.85 3.53 1.72
CA ASP A 21 19.90 4.55 1.79
C ASP A 21 21.31 3.94 1.89
N ASN A 22 21.43 2.69 2.34
CA ASN A 22 22.71 1.99 2.53
C ASN A 22 22.97 0.87 1.52
N LEU A 23 22.07 0.62 0.59
CA LEU A 23 22.32 -0.33 -0.50
C LEU A 23 23.35 0.26 -1.49
N PRO A 24 24.25 -0.58 -2.05
CA PRO A 24 25.11 -0.13 -3.14
C PRO A 24 24.28 0.37 -4.33
N ALA A 25 24.68 1.50 -4.93
CA ALA A 25 23.95 2.11 -6.06
C ALA A 25 23.77 1.18 -7.29
N SER A 26 24.56 0.13 -7.39
CA SER A 26 24.47 -0.89 -8.45
C SER A 26 23.49 -2.03 -8.14
N TRP A 27 22.91 -2.05 -6.93
CA TRP A 27 21.98 -3.09 -6.53
C TRP A 27 20.55 -2.66 -6.84
N ILE A 28 19.73 -3.62 -7.23
CA ILE A 28 18.31 -3.42 -7.47
C ILE A 28 17.56 -4.34 -6.49
N VAL A 29 16.66 -3.76 -5.71
CA VAL A 29 15.71 -4.52 -4.92
C VAL A 29 14.72 -5.14 -5.93
N TYR A 30 14.72 -6.46 -6.01
CA TYR A 30 13.93 -7.18 -6.99
C TYR A 30 12.57 -7.58 -6.42
N GLN A 31 12.52 -8.01 -5.17
CA GLN A 31 11.30 -8.41 -4.47
C GLN A 31 11.40 -8.08 -2.99
N GLU A 32 10.28 -7.72 -2.41
CA GLU A 32 10.11 -7.49 -0.98
C GLU A 32 8.99 -8.36 -0.44
N PHE A 33 9.32 -9.12 0.60
CA PHE A 33 8.37 -9.97 1.29
C PHE A 33 8.25 -9.54 2.76
N MET A 34 7.03 -9.53 3.27
CA MET A 34 6.76 -9.31 4.68
C MET A 34 6.31 -10.61 5.33
N PHE A 35 7.01 -11.04 6.37
CA PHE A 35 6.58 -12.14 7.22
C PHE A 35 6.09 -11.59 8.55
N ALA A 36 4.86 -11.90 8.93
CA ALA A 36 4.26 -11.43 10.16
C ALA A 36 3.63 -12.58 10.95
N ASP A 37 3.88 -12.58 12.26
CA ASP A 37 3.23 -13.52 13.17
C ASP A 37 1.75 -13.15 13.31
N ALA A 38 0.85 -14.04 12.85
CA ALA A 38 -0.57 -13.80 12.90
C ALA A 38 -1.11 -13.57 14.32
N ALA A 39 -0.54 -14.25 15.32
CA ALA A 39 -0.99 -14.10 16.70
C ALA A 39 -0.76 -12.69 17.28
N THR A 40 0.22 -11.96 16.76
CA THR A 40 0.61 -10.64 17.28
C THR A 40 0.37 -9.49 16.31
N PHE A 41 0.15 -9.76 15.03
CA PHE A 41 0.09 -8.74 13.98
C PHE A 41 -0.98 -7.67 14.22
N LEU A 42 -2.19 -8.04 14.63
CA LEU A 42 -3.26 -7.07 14.90
C LEU A 42 -2.88 -6.09 16.01
N ALA A 43 -2.28 -6.60 17.09
CA ALA A 43 -1.78 -5.76 18.17
C ALA A 43 -0.58 -4.92 17.73
N TYR A 44 0.31 -5.48 16.91
CA TYR A 44 1.44 -4.77 16.34
C TYR A 44 0.98 -3.62 15.43
N ASN A 45 0.01 -3.88 14.54
CA ASN A 45 -0.58 -2.84 13.70
C ASN A 45 -1.25 -1.73 14.52
N ALA A 46 -1.97 -2.08 15.59
CA ALA A 46 -2.65 -1.10 16.43
C ALA A 46 -1.66 -0.14 17.16
N ASN A 47 -0.48 -0.63 17.53
CA ASN A 47 0.50 0.12 18.31
C ASN A 47 1.64 0.71 17.48
N MET A 48 1.96 0.14 16.33
CA MET A 48 3.11 0.51 15.48
C MET A 48 2.69 0.63 14.01
N ARG A 49 1.55 1.25 13.75
CA ARG A 49 0.99 1.34 12.40
C ARG A 49 1.97 1.92 11.38
N GLY A 50 2.76 2.94 11.72
CA GLY A 50 3.75 3.51 10.82
C GLY A 50 4.78 2.51 10.32
N LEU A 51 5.22 1.55 11.15
CA LEU A 51 6.12 0.47 10.72
C LEU A 51 5.41 -0.55 9.83
N VAL A 52 4.14 -0.84 10.10
CA VAL A 52 3.34 -1.74 9.25
C VAL A 52 3.16 -1.12 7.87
N VAL A 53 2.79 0.15 7.80
CA VAL A 53 2.66 0.90 6.53
C VAL A 53 3.99 0.92 5.77
N ASP A 54 5.10 1.23 6.43
CA ASP A 54 6.45 1.22 5.84
C ASP A 54 6.78 -0.12 5.17
N LYS A 55 6.44 -1.26 5.81
CA LYS A 55 6.70 -2.59 5.26
C LYS A 55 5.75 -2.98 4.13
N LEU A 56 4.49 -2.57 4.20
CA LEU A 56 3.47 -2.96 3.22
C LEU A 56 3.55 -2.14 1.92
N THR A 57 4.09 -0.93 1.97
CA THR A 57 4.08 0.00 0.82
C THR A 57 4.83 -0.54 -0.39
N GLY A 58 6.00 -1.19 -0.19
CA GLY A 58 6.80 -1.79 -1.26
C GLY A 58 6.64 -3.30 -1.40
N CYS A 59 5.86 -3.92 -0.54
CA CYS A 59 5.74 -5.37 -0.42
C CYS A 59 5.01 -5.98 -1.62
N GLU A 60 5.48 -7.13 -2.10
CA GLU A 60 4.82 -7.93 -3.15
C GLU A 60 4.10 -9.16 -2.58
N LEU A 61 4.53 -9.65 -1.43
CA LEU A 61 3.91 -10.79 -0.75
C LEU A 61 3.95 -10.59 0.76
N VAL A 62 2.80 -10.68 1.40
CA VAL A 62 2.66 -10.75 2.86
C VAL A 62 2.33 -12.16 3.27
N VAL A 63 3.13 -12.74 4.16
CA VAL A 63 2.88 -14.06 4.74
C VAL A 63 2.54 -13.89 6.21
N PHE A 64 1.31 -14.23 6.58
CA PHE A 64 0.89 -14.34 7.97
C PHE A 64 1.15 -15.77 8.45
N ASN A 65 2.28 -15.98 9.11
CA ASN A 65 2.65 -17.30 9.63
C ASN A 65 1.95 -17.61 10.98
N ARG A 66 1.97 -18.87 11.38
CA ARG A 66 1.29 -19.36 12.59
C ARG A 66 -0.20 -19.02 12.63
N PHE A 67 -0.81 -18.94 11.46
CA PHE A 67 -2.24 -18.69 11.34
C PHE A 67 -3.05 -19.88 11.89
N THR A 68 -4.18 -19.59 12.51
CA THR A 68 -5.11 -20.63 13.02
C THR A 68 -6.50 -20.46 12.40
N ARG A 69 -7.28 -21.55 12.33
CA ARG A 69 -8.57 -21.53 11.62
C ARG A 69 -9.67 -20.70 12.31
N ASP A 70 -9.47 -20.32 13.56
CA ASP A 70 -10.33 -19.42 14.33
C ASP A 70 -10.02 -17.94 14.13
N MET A 71 -8.92 -17.60 13.46
CA MET A 71 -8.59 -16.21 13.15
C MET A 71 -9.43 -15.67 12.00
N ASP A 72 -9.87 -14.42 12.14
CA ASP A 72 -10.64 -13.71 11.11
C ASP A 72 -9.73 -13.17 10.00
N LYS A 73 -9.64 -13.86 8.86
CA LYS A 73 -8.88 -13.43 7.68
C LYS A 73 -9.24 -12.01 7.23
N MET A 74 -10.52 -11.62 7.34
CA MET A 74 -10.97 -10.29 6.91
C MET A 74 -10.28 -9.17 7.70
N ALA A 75 -9.94 -9.37 8.97
CA ALA A 75 -9.23 -8.38 9.77
C ALA A 75 -7.80 -8.13 9.23
N PHE A 76 -7.11 -9.18 8.80
CA PHE A 76 -5.77 -9.09 8.18
C PHE A 76 -5.84 -8.49 6.78
N HIS A 77 -6.75 -8.99 5.96
CA HIS A 77 -7.02 -8.49 4.62
C HIS A 77 -7.24 -6.97 4.62
N LYS A 78 -8.16 -6.46 5.43
CA LYS A 78 -8.47 -5.02 5.52
C LYS A 78 -7.25 -4.17 5.89
N ILE A 79 -6.38 -4.65 6.75
CA ILE A 79 -5.16 -3.93 7.13
C ILE A 79 -4.22 -3.82 5.92
N VAL A 80 -3.96 -4.92 5.22
CA VAL A 80 -3.09 -4.94 4.04
C VAL A 80 -3.68 -4.07 2.93
N ARG A 81 -4.95 -4.32 2.56
CA ARG A 81 -5.65 -3.58 1.48
C ARG A 81 -5.86 -2.10 1.84
N GLY A 82 -5.93 -1.79 3.12
CA GLY A 82 -5.93 -0.40 3.61
C GLY A 82 -4.60 0.35 3.38
N VAL A 83 -3.50 -0.35 3.09
CA VAL A 83 -2.19 0.25 2.76
C VAL A 83 -1.88 0.11 1.27
N SER A 84 -1.97 -1.10 0.72
CA SER A 84 -1.66 -1.39 -0.69
C SER A 84 -2.54 -2.51 -1.24
N ARG A 85 -2.90 -2.41 -2.52
CA ARG A 85 -3.60 -3.46 -3.25
C ARG A 85 -2.65 -4.42 -3.97
N ARG A 86 -1.36 -4.10 -4.03
CA ARG A 86 -0.34 -4.84 -4.79
C ARG A 86 0.05 -6.19 -4.19
N PRO A 87 0.28 -6.31 -2.86
CA PRO A 87 0.83 -7.53 -2.33
C PRO A 87 -0.17 -8.68 -2.39
N ASP A 88 0.30 -9.85 -2.79
CA ASP A 88 -0.40 -11.09 -2.49
C ASP A 88 -0.41 -11.30 -0.97
N ILE A 89 -1.46 -11.94 -0.46
CA ILE A 89 -1.58 -12.28 0.95
C ILE A 89 -1.63 -13.80 1.07
N ALA A 90 -0.78 -14.37 1.91
CA ALA A 90 -0.76 -15.78 2.20
C ALA A 90 -0.90 -16.03 3.71
N TYR A 91 -1.65 -17.06 4.06
CA TYR A 91 -1.85 -17.52 5.42
C TYR A 91 -1.18 -18.89 5.58
N GLU A 92 -0.08 -18.94 6.33
CA GLU A 92 0.63 -20.16 6.68
C GLU A 92 0.11 -20.67 8.01
N TYR A 93 -0.61 -21.76 7.97
CA TYR A 93 -1.21 -22.38 9.14
C TYR A 93 -0.18 -23.12 10.01
N VAL A 94 -0.49 -23.26 11.30
CA VAL A 94 0.31 -24.05 12.24
C VAL A 94 0.48 -25.50 11.76
N SER A 95 -0.46 -26.01 10.96
CA SER A 95 -0.38 -27.35 10.34
C SER A 95 0.67 -27.44 9.23
N GLY A 96 1.20 -26.32 8.74
CA GLY A 96 2.09 -26.24 7.58
C GLY A 96 1.36 -26.03 6.24
N ASP A 97 0.03 -26.02 6.25
CA ASP A 97 -0.73 -25.70 5.06
C ASP A 97 -0.60 -24.20 4.74
N VAL A 98 -0.68 -23.84 3.46
CA VAL A 98 -0.66 -22.44 3.01
C VAL A 98 -1.91 -22.19 2.16
N GLU A 99 -2.61 -21.11 2.47
CA GLU A 99 -3.72 -20.61 1.66
C GLU A 99 -3.43 -19.18 1.22
N TYR A 100 -3.76 -18.86 -0.02
CA TYR A 100 -3.76 -17.47 -0.49
C TYR A 100 -5.09 -16.80 -0.17
N ASP A 101 -5.04 -15.49 -0.03
CA ASP A 101 -6.22 -14.67 0.19
C ASP A 101 -7.02 -14.55 -1.11
N GLU A 102 -8.26 -15.03 -1.09
CA GLU A 102 -9.19 -14.99 -2.22
C GLU A 102 -10.35 -14.00 -1.97
N ILE A 103 -10.19 -13.11 -0.97
CA ILE A 103 -11.20 -12.11 -0.66
C ILE A 103 -11.20 -11.06 -1.77
N GLU A 104 -12.33 -10.94 -2.44
CA GLU A 104 -12.53 -9.90 -3.45
C GLU A 104 -12.70 -8.53 -2.79
N ASP A 105 -12.04 -7.54 -3.37
CA ASP A 105 -12.07 -6.14 -2.92
C ASP A 105 -12.35 -5.23 -4.14
N PRO A 106 -13.61 -5.24 -4.63
CA PRO A 106 -13.98 -4.47 -5.81
C PRO A 106 -13.83 -2.97 -5.53
N LEU A 107 -13.51 -2.22 -6.59
CA LEU A 107 -13.55 -0.76 -6.51
C LEU A 107 -15.00 -0.29 -6.33
N PRO A 108 -15.26 0.74 -5.49
CA PRO A 108 -16.61 1.25 -5.24
C PRO A 108 -17.16 2.10 -6.41
N PHE A 109 -16.38 2.28 -7.48
CA PHE A 109 -16.72 3.05 -8.67
C PHE A 109 -16.49 2.22 -9.93
N ASP A 110 -17.27 2.51 -10.98
CA ASP A 110 -17.15 1.83 -12.27
C ASP A 110 -15.99 2.42 -13.09
N ILE A 111 -14.91 1.64 -13.20
CA ILE A 111 -13.73 2.04 -13.95
C ILE A 111 -13.96 2.07 -15.47
N ASP A 112 -14.97 1.38 -15.97
CA ASP A 112 -15.28 1.30 -17.41
C ASP A 112 -16.33 2.32 -17.84
N ALA A 113 -16.82 3.13 -16.90
CA ALA A 113 -17.70 4.25 -17.22
C ALA A 113 -17.03 5.27 -18.15
N PRO A 114 -17.78 5.95 -19.03
CA PRO A 114 -17.25 7.03 -19.89
C PRO A 114 -16.61 8.17 -19.09
N VAL A 115 -17.15 8.44 -17.90
CA VAL A 115 -16.59 9.32 -16.87
C VAL A 115 -16.62 8.55 -15.57
N ILE A 116 -15.46 8.37 -14.94
CA ILE A 116 -15.34 7.69 -13.65
C ILE A 116 -15.64 8.73 -12.57
N GLU A 117 -16.79 8.63 -11.93
CA GLU A 117 -17.19 9.52 -10.85
C GLU A 117 -16.61 9.02 -9.52
N ILE A 118 -15.77 9.86 -8.88
CA ILE A 118 -15.13 9.54 -7.60
C ILE A 118 -15.80 10.35 -6.48
N GLY A 119 -16.46 9.63 -5.60
CA GLY A 119 -17.07 10.18 -4.40
C GLY A 119 -16.03 10.70 -3.38
N ASP A 120 -16.50 11.50 -2.44
CA ASP A 120 -15.61 12.06 -1.42
C ASP A 120 -14.96 10.99 -0.55
N ASP A 121 -15.69 9.92 -0.24
CA ASP A 121 -15.21 8.79 0.56
C ASP A 121 -14.27 7.86 -0.22
N ASP A 122 -14.38 7.84 -1.55
CA ASP A 122 -13.64 6.94 -2.43
C ASP A 122 -12.33 7.54 -2.94
N TYR A 123 -12.13 8.85 -2.75
CA TYR A 123 -10.98 9.56 -3.31
C TYR A 123 -9.63 8.97 -2.89
N ALA A 124 -9.47 8.64 -1.61
CA ALA A 124 -8.22 8.08 -1.10
C ALA A 124 -7.93 6.68 -1.70
N LEU A 125 -8.98 5.87 -1.87
CA LEU A 125 -8.87 4.56 -2.50
C LEU A 125 -8.53 4.69 -3.99
N TRP A 126 -9.25 5.55 -4.71
CA TRP A 126 -8.97 5.85 -6.11
C TRP A 126 -7.54 6.35 -6.34
N TYR A 127 -7.10 7.33 -5.55
CA TYR A 127 -5.76 7.90 -5.70
C TYR A 127 -4.66 6.87 -5.48
N ARG A 128 -4.84 5.97 -4.52
CA ARG A 128 -3.93 4.86 -4.27
C ARG A 128 -3.92 3.89 -5.44
N ASP A 129 -5.09 3.43 -5.89
CA ASP A 129 -5.22 2.52 -7.03
C ASP A 129 -4.60 3.13 -8.29
N LEU A 130 -4.83 4.42 -8.55
CA LEU A 130 -4.20 5.17 -9.64
C LEU A 130 -2.67 5.18 -9.51
N SER A 131 -2.15 5.38 -8.28
CA SER A 131 -0.70 5.45 -8.04
C SER A 131 -0.01 4.10 -8.23
N GLU A 132 -0.70 3.01 -7.90
CA GLU A 132 -0.19 1.64 -8.04
C GLU A 132 -0.36 1.10 -9.46
N GLU A 133 -1.47 1.46 -10.14
CA GLU A 133 -1.86 0.93 -11.44
C GLU A 133 -2.18 2.04 -12.47
N THR A 134 -1.26 2.95 -12.69
CA THR A 134 -1.44 4.12 -13.57
C THR A 134 -1.99 3.75 -14.95
N LYS A 135 -1.52 2.64 -15.54
CA LYS A 135 -1.95 2.19 -16.87
C LYS A 135 -3.43 1.87 -16.97
N LYS A 136 -4.06 1.49 -15.87
CA LYS A 136 -5.48 1.17 -15.77
C LYS A 136 -6.37 2.39 -16.05
N TYR A 137 -5.83 3.58 -15.77
CA TYR A 137 -6.52 4.87 -15.93
C TYR A 137 -6.07 5.65 -17.17
N ASP A 138 -5.15 5.11 -17.97
CA ASP A 138 -4.63 5.79 -19.15
C ASP A 138 -5.75 6.05 -20.16
N GLY A 139 -5.88 7.33 -20.59
CA GLY A 139 -6.92 7.78 -21.50
C GLY A 139 -8.35 7.85 -20.93
N LYS A 140 -8.55 7.57 -19.64
CA LYS A 140 -9.86 7.68 -18.97
C LYS A 140 -10.13 9.09 -18.46
N THR A 141 -11.41 9.45 -18.42
CA THR A 141 -11.86 10.71 -17.82
C THR A 141 -12.35 10.46 -16.40
N VAL A 142 -11.85 11.24 -15.46
CA VAL A 142 -12.22 11.12 -14.05
C VAL A 142 -12.82 12.43 -13.56
N GLU A 143 -13.93 12.34 -12.83
CA GLU A 143 -14.60 13.49 -12.17
C GLU A 143 -14.49 13.33 -10.65
N TYR A 144 -13.97 14.34 -9.97
CA TYR A 144 -13.92 14.40 -8.51
C TYR A 144 -13.95 15.86 -8.01
N LYS A 145 -14.29 16.05 -6.75
CA LYS A 145 -14.21 17.36 -6.09
C LYS A 145 -12.82 17.54 -5.48
N GLY A 146 -12.20 18.70 -5.74
CA GLY A 146 -10.90 19.05 -5.20
C GLY A 146 -10.86 20.52 -4.74
N LEU A 147 -9.71 20.87 -4.15
CA LEU A 147 -9.38 22.25 -3.76
C LEU A 147 -8.48 22.85 -4.84
N ALA A 148 -8.81 24.01 -5.32
CA ALA A 148 -7.95 24.80 -6.18
C ALA A 148 -7.05 25.70 -5.33
N ALA A 149 -5.74 25.61 -5.51
CA ALA A 149 -4.78 26.46 -4.80
C ALA A 149 -3.95 27.27 -5.80
N VAL A 150 -3.79 28.55 -5.54
CA VAL A 150 -2.99 29.48 -6.33
C VAL A 150 -1.82 29.98 -5.49
N ASN A 151 -0.63 29.96 -6.05
CA ASN A 151 0.57 30.49 -5.42
C ASN A 151 1.12 31.64 -6.27
N PRO A 152 1.52 32.78 -5.70
CA PRO A 152 2.11 33.91 -6.44
C PRO A 152 3.36 33.56 -7.27
N ARG A 153 4.03 32.44 -6.97
CA ARG A 153 5.19 31.96 -7.72
C ARG A 153 4.83 31.08 -8.93
N MET A 154 3.56 30.78 -9.14
CA MET A 154 3.12 29.99 -10.28
C MET A 154 3.03 30.85 -11.55
N LYS A 155 3.09 30.17 -12.70
CA LYS A 155 2.86 30.84 -13.99
C LYS A 155 1.44 31.42 -14.01
N PRO A 156 1.23 32.63 -14.56
CA PRO A 156 -0.11 33.20 -14.75
C PRO A 156 -1.03 32.19 -15.47
N GLY A 157 -2.26 32.04 -14.95
CA GLY A 157 -3.25 31.13 -15.53
C GLY A 157 -3.10 29.65 -15.13
N THR A 158 -2.19 29.33 -14.19
CA THR A 158 -2.05 27.98 -13.62
C THR A 158 -2.51 27.94 -12.17
N PHE A 159 -3.01 26.79 -11.73
CA PHE A 159 -3.38 26.51 -10.35
C PHE A 159 -3.08 25.03 -10.02
N PHE A 160 -2.90 24.75 -8.76
CA PHE A 160 -2.93 23.38 -8.26
C PHE A 160 -4.38 22.96 -8.02
N PHE A 161 -4.70 21.73 -8.35
CA PHE A 161 -5.99 21.14 -8.06
C PHE A 161 -5.77 19.75 -7.48
N GLY A 162 -6.33 19.51 -6.28
CA GLY A 162 -6.16 18.23 -5.61
C GLY A 162 -6.90 18.20 -4.27
N ARG A 163 -6.61 17.20 -3.47
CA ARG A 163 -7.19 17.01 -2.13
C ARG A 163 -6.11 16.67 -1.11
N GLN A 164 -6.46 16.89 0.15
CA GLN A 164 -5.63 16.40 1.25
C GLN A 164 -5.92 14.91 1.46
N LEU A 165 -4.86 14.12 1.49
CA LEU A 165 -4.88 12.70 1.80
C LEU A 165 -4.14 12.45 3.10
N MET A 166 -4.73 11.64 3.95
CA MET A 166 -4.11 11.11 5.16
C MET A 166 -3.94 9.61 4.97
N THR A 167 -2.70 9.15 4.90
CA THR A 167 -2.39 7.73 4.65
C THR A 167 -2.34 6.90 5.94
N CYS A 168 -1.69 7.39 6.98
CA CYS A 168 -1.59 6.64 8.24
C CYS A 168 -1.83 7.49 9.49
N CYS A 169 -1.52 8.78 9.49
CA CYS A 169 -1.72 9.67 10.63
C CYS A 169 -1.78 11.14 10.19
N VAL A 170 -2.12 12.03 11.12
CA VAL A 170 -2.26 13.47 10.83
C VAL A 170 -0.95 14.09 10.33
N GLU A 171 0.19 13.50 10.69
CA GLU A 171 1.51 14.00 10.25
C GLU A 171 1.84 13.66 8.78
N ASP A 172 1.10 12.71 8.20
CA ASP A 172 1.28 12.27 6.80
C ASP A 172 0.26 12.88 5.84
N ILE A 173 -0.37 13.98 6.20
CA ILE A 173 -1.29 14.67 5.30
C ILE A 173 -0.52 15.23 4.11
N GLN A 174 -0.83 14.70 2.93
CA GLN A 174 -0.29 15.17 1.67
C GLN A 174 -1.38 15.82 0.83
N PHE A 175 -0.99 16.78 0.02
CA PHE A 175 -1.87 17.35 -0.99
C PHE A 175 -1.56 16.64 -2.32
N ALA A 176 -2.51 15.85 -2.82
CA ALA A 176 -2.39 15.01 -4.00
C ALA A 176 -3.45 15.38 -5.05
#